data_b0c4c3e567288e5acbb3b0a1f620ac19
#
_entry.id   b0c4c3e567288e5acbb3b0a1f620ac19
#
_cell.length_a   1.000
_cell.length_b   1.000
_cell.length_c   1.000
_cell.angle_alpha   90.00
_cell.angle_beta   90.00
_cell.angle_gamma   90.00
#
_symmetry.space_group_name_H-M   'P 1'
#
loop_
_entity.id
_entity.type
_entity.pdbx_description
1 polymer ?
#
loop_
_entity_poly.entity_id
_entity_poly.type
_entity_poly.pdbx_seq_one_letter_code
_entity_poly.pdbx_strand_id
1 'polypeptide(L)'
;MITIMSPTKTFNDNASPLQFHIEDMIFPKETKDLVTILKRYDVSEIMDIMKVSKELGEATYKKYETFEVDTKGYEAIHYFYGEAFKGLDAATLNELDLAFGNDNLLILSGLYGVLKPLDIMKPYRLEMGTKLDTPFGKDLYKYWKEKLTDYVKEALEKTSGEKVLVNLASDEYSKALDLKNINESYAVITIGFKENKDGKYKLSVPMLKRQEELWLDIS
;
A
#
# COMPACT_ATOMS: atom_id res chain seq x y z
N MET A 1 -0.08 0.80 18.76
CA MET A 1 0.80 1.44 17.75
C MET A 1 0.31 1.02 16.37
N ILE A 2 0.26 1.95 15.41
CA ILE A 2 -0.05 1.63 14.01
C ILE A 2 1.16 1.99 13.14
N THR A 3 1.54 1.11 12.25
CA THR A 3 2.63 1.34 11.29
C THR A 3 2.06 1.44 9.88
N ILE A 4 2.47 2.42 9.10
CA ILE A 4 2.14 2.52 7.67
C ILE A 4 3.38 2.28 6.82
N MET A 5 3.23 1.52 5.72
CA MET A 5 4.29 1.27 4.75
C MET A 5 3.80 1.44 3.31
N SER A 6 4.76 1.61 2.39
CA SER A 6 4.47 1.63 0.95
C SER A 6 4.24 0.22 0.42
N PRO A 7 3.41 0.06 -0.62
CA PRO A 7 3.30 -1.18 -1.37
C PRO A 7 4.54 -1.37 -2.27
N THR A 8 4.54 -2.45 -3.04
CA THR A 8 5.50 -2.66 -4.12
C THR A 8 4.79 -2.86 -5.47
N LYS A 9 5.54 -2.68 -6.56
CA LYS A 9 5.06 -2.88 -7.95
C LYS A 9 5.22 -4.32 -8.43
N THR A 10 5.91 -5.15 -7.66
CA THR A 10 6.19 -6.55 -7.97
C THR A 10 5.41 -7.47 -7.06
N PHE A 11 5.02 -8.61 -7.58
CA PHE A 11 4.23 -9.60 -6.89
C PHE A 11 4.92 -10.95 -6.88
N ASN A 12 4.60 -11.78 -5.89
CA ASN A 12 5.13 -13.13 -5.75
C ASN A 12 4.27 -14.11 -6.57
N ASP A 13 4.82 -14.59 -7.67
CA ASP A 13 4.13 -15.56 -8.54
C ASP A 13 3.88 -16.92 -7.88
N ASN A 14 4.56 -17.20 -6.75
CA ASN A 14 4.39 -18.44 -5.97
C ASN A 14 3.36 -18.31 -4.84
N ALA A 15 2.73 -17.15 -4.67
CA ALA A 15 1.69 -16.97 -3.65
C ALA A 15 0.48 -17.86 -3.94
N SER A 16 -0.10 -18.43 -2.89
CA SER A 16 -1.29 -19.29 -3.01
C SER A 16 -2.53 -18.45 -3.32
N PRO A 17 -3.29 -18.78 -4.38
CA PRO A 17 -4.50 -18.04 -4.69
C PRO A 17 -5.63 -18.36 -3.69
N LEU A 18 -6.37 -17.33 -3.32
CA LEU A 18 -7.55 -17.38 -2.48
C LEU A 18 -8.75 -16.75 -3.21
N GLN A 19 -9.94 -16.90 -2.64
CA GLN A 19 -11.13 -16.26 -3.17
C GLN A 19 -11.11 -14.76 -2.84
N PHE A 20 -11.22 -13.92 -3.86
CA PHE A 20 -11.30 -12.46 -3.72
C PHE A 20 -12.75 -12.00 -3.75
N HIS A 21 -13.12 -11.18 -2.77
CA HIS A 21 -14.39 -10.46 -2.73
C HIS A 21 -14.11 -8.98 -2.49
N ILE A 22 -14.50 -8.14 -3.43
CA ILE A 22 -14.23 -6.69 -3.31
C ILE A 22 -14.95 -6.06 -2.11
N GLU A 23 -16.02 -6.68 -1.65
CA GLU A 23 -16.79 -6.24 -0.48
C GLU A 23 -16.01 -6.39 0.83
N ASP A 24 -15.04 -7.29 0.88
CA ASP A 24 -14.20 -7.51 2.05
C ASP A 24 -13.07 -6.46 2.18
N MET A 25 -12.91 -5.59 1.17
CA MET A 25 -11.94 -4.51 1.22
C MET A 25 -12.35 -3.42 2.21
N ILE A 26 -11.37 -2.71 2.76
CA ILE A 26 -11.60 -1.58 3.66
C ILE A 26 -12.39 -0.46 2.94
N PHE A 27 -12.08 -0.23 1.67
CA PHE A 27 -12.74 0.76 0.83
C PHE A 27 -13.31 0.14 -0.45
N PRO A 28 -14.36 -0.73 -0.35
CA PRO A 28 -14.86 -1.48 -1.51
C PRO A 28 -15.48 -0.57 -2.57
N LYS A 29 -16.21 0.47 -2.15
CA LYS A 29 -16.82 1.43 -3.07
C LYS A 29 -15.76 2.21 -3.85
N GLU A 30 -14.78 2.76 -3.16
CA GLU A 30 -13.70 3.54 -3.73
C GLU A 30 -12.87 2.70 -4.71
N THR A 31 -12.60 1.45 -4.36
CA THR A 31 -11.90 0.50 -5.24
C THR A 31 -12.70 0.25 -6.51
N LYS A 32 -14.02 0.00 -6.41
CA LYS A 32 -14.91 -0.17 -7.57
C LYS A 32 -14.94 1.07 -8.47
N ASP A 33 -15.02 2.26 -7.86
CA ASP A 33 -15.03 3.52 -8.59
C ASP A 33 -13.73 3.69 -9.39
N LEU A 34 -12.57 3.44 -8.78
CA LEU A 34 -11.27 3.52 -9.45
C LEU A 34 -11.12 2.47 -10.56
N VAL A 35 -11.53 1.23 -10.31
CA VAL A 35 -11.53 0.17 -11.34
C VAL A 35 -12.43 0.58 -12.51
N THR A 36 -13.61 1.12 -12.25
CA THR A 36 -14.54 1.59 -13.28
C THR A 36 -13.96 2.73 -14.12
N ILE A 37 -13.24 3.64 -13.48
CA ILE A 37 -12.54 4.73 -14.19
C ILE A 37 -11.43 4.12 -15.07
N LEU A 38 -10.59 3.26 -14.53
CA LEU A 38 -9.46 2.67 -15.24
C LEU A 38 -9.87 1.76 -16.41
N LYS A 39 -11.03 1.12 -16.33
CA LYS A 39 -11.61 0.35 -17.45
C LYS A 39 -12.00 1.21 -18.66
N ARG A 40 -12.15 2.52 -18.53
CA ARG A 40 -12.47 3.43 -19.64
C ARG A 40 -11.25 3.83 -20.46
N TYR A 41 -10.05 3.65 -19.89
CA TYR A 41 -8.80 3.97 -20.56
C TYR A 41 -8.41 2.85 -21.52
N ASP A 42 -7.94 3.20 -22.71
CA ASP A 42 -7.28 2.26 -23.58
C ASP A 42 -5.81 2.04 -23.19
N VAL A 43 -5.12 1.14 -23.90
CA VAL A 43 -3.72 0.80 -23.63
C VAL A 43 -2.82 2.04 -23.73
N SER A 44 -3.03 2.91 -24.72
CA SER A 44 -2.22 4.12 -24.95
C SER A 44 -2.40 5.10 -23.79
N GLU A 45 -3.62 5.32 -23.38
CA GLU A 45 -3.96 6.19 -22.25
C GLU A 45 -3.36 5.66 -20.94
N ILE A 46 -3.42 4.34 -20.70
CA ILE A 46 -2.78 3.71 -19.53
C ILE A 46 -1.26 3.92 -19.57
N MET A 47 -0.62 3.74 -20.73
CA MET A 47 0.80 4.00 -20.89
C MET A 47 1.15 5.45 -20.52
N ASP A 48 0.36 6.40 -20.97
CA ASP A 48 0.58 7.82 -20.74
C ASP A 48 0.41 8.23 -19.27
N ILE A 49 -0.68 7.82 -18.61
CA ILE A 49 -0.93 8.19 -17.20
C ILE A 49 0.01 7.48 -16.22
N MET A 50 0.40 6.24 -16.50
CA MET A 50 1.27 5.43 -15.62
C MET A 50 2.74 5.48 -16.02
N LYS A 51 3.08 6.09 -17.17
CA LYS A 51 4.44 6.21 -17.73
C LYS A 51 5.16 4.87 -17.83
N VAL A 52 4.49 3.92 -18.46
CA VAL A 52 4.98 2.52 -18.59
C VAL A 52 5.22 2.16 -20.06
N SER A 53 5.99 1.08 -20.29
CA SER A 53 6.17 0.50 -21.60
C SER A 53 4.86 -0.08 -22.15
N LYS A 54 4.84 -0.38 -23.45
CA LYS A 54 3.69 -0.97 -24.12
C LYS A 54 3.29 -2.31 -23.50
N GLU A 55 4.24 -3.16 -23.22
CA GLU A 55 4.02 -4.50 -22.63
C GLU A 55 3.38 -4.38 -21.25
N LEU A 56 3.85 -3.42 -20.42
CA LEU A 56 3.26 -3.16 -19.11
C LEU A 56 1.90 -2.48 -19.23
N GLY A 57 1.68 -1.64 -20.24
CA GLY A 57 0.39 -1.02 -20.52
C GLY A 57 -0.66 -2.07 -20.88
N GLU A 58 -0.34 -2.98 -21.82
CA GLU A 58 -1.21 -4.09 -22.23
C GLU A 58 -1.53 -5.02 -21.05
N ALA A 59 -0.51 -5.41 -20.27
CA ALA A 59 -0.71 -6.23 -19.09
C ALA A 59 -1.57 -5.54 -18.02
N THR A 60 -1.44 -4.23 -17.86
CA THR A 60 -2.23 -3.45 -16.91
C THR A 60 -3.67 -3.30 -17.37
N TYR A 61 -3.89 -3.00 -18.65
CA TYR A 61 -5.22 -2.96 -19.27
C TYR A 61 -5.98 -4.26 -19.02
N LYS A 62 -5.35 -5.41 -19.31
CA LYS A 62 -5.95 -6.72 -19.11
C LYS A 62 -6.31 -7.00 -17.65
N LYS A 63 -5.50 -6.55 -16.69
CA LYS A 63 -5.83 -6.69 -15.26
C LYS A 63 -7.13 -5.97 -14.90
N TYR A 64 -7.34 -4.77 -15.41
CA TYR A 64 -8.57 -4.02 -15.15
C TYR A 64 -9.75 -4.56 -15.94
N GLU A 65 -9.55 -4.98 -17.20
CA GLU A 65 -10.61 -5.60 -18.01
C GLU A 65 -11.23 -6.80 -17.28
N THR A 66 -10.40 -7.67 -16.71
CA THR A 66 -10.82 -8.91 -16.05
C THR A 66 -11.05 -8.78 -14.54
N PHE A 67 -10.92 -7.58 -13.97
CA PHE A 67 -10.89 -7.37 -12.52
C PHE A 67 -12.10 -7.94 -11.77
N GLU A 68 -13.31 -7.84 -12.34
CA GLU A 68 -14.55 -8.32 -11.72
C GLU A 68 -14.88 -9.77 -12.08
N VAL A 69 -14.33 -10.28 -13.19
CA VAL A 69 -14.60 -11.62 -13.71
C VAL A 69 -13.71 -12.66 -13.03
N ASP A 70 -12.44 -12.34 -12.85
CA ASP A 70 -11.51 -13.18 -12.12
C ASP A 70 -11.75 -13.06 -10.63
N THR A 71 -11.97 -14.16 -9.94
CA THR A 71 -12.23 -14.19 -8.48
C THR A 71 -11.01 -14.57 -7.67
N LYS A 72 -9.84 -14.75 -8.29
CA LYS A 72 -8.59 -15.08 -7.59
C LYS A 72 -7.96 -13.82 -7.00
N GLY A 73 -7.58 -13.91 -5.75
CA GLY A 73 -6.78 -12.92 -5.03
C GLY A 73 -5.70 -13.58 -4.19
N TYR A 74 -4.96 -12.78 -3.46
CA TYR A 74 -3.81 -13.24 -2.67
C TYR A 74 -3.70 -12.37 -1.42
N GLU A 75 -3.30 -12.94 -0.29
CA GLU A 75 -3.00 -12.15 0.91
C GLU A 75 -1.91 -11.13 0.63
N ALA A 76 -2.15 -9.88 1.01
CA ALA A 76 -1.27 -8.76 0.67
C ALA A 76 0.16 -8.99 1.13
N ILE A 77 0.36 -9.47 2.38
CA ILE A 77 1.69 -9.69 2.97
C ILE A 77 2.50 -10.76 2.22
N HIS A 78 1.85 -11.80 1.70
CA HIS A 78 2.50 -12.90 0.96
C HIS A 78 2.63 -12.60 -0.53
N TYR A 79 1.84 -11.66 -1.04
CA TYR A 79 1.78 -11.37 -2.46
C TYR A 79 2.65 -10.20 -2.89
N PHE A 80 2.75 -9.13 -2.10
CA PHE A 80 3.73 -8.09 -2.38
C PHE A 80 5.16 -8.63 -2.29
N TYR A 81 5.99 -8.33 -3.31
CA TYR A 81 7.35 -8.89 -3.44
C TYR A 81 8.38 -7.83 -3.81
N GLY A 82 8.49 -6.78 -2.98
CA GLY A 82 9.55 -5.77 -3.05
C GLY A 82 10.59 -6.00 -1.95
N GLU A 83 11.65 -5.20 -1.91
CA GLU A 83 12.75 -5.38 -0.96
C GLU A 83 12.28 -5.35 0.51
N ALA A 84 11.35 -4.46 0.85
CA ALA A 84 10.79 -4.40 2.20
C ALA A 84 9.99 -5.68 2.57
N PHE A 85 9.23 -6.22 1.62
CA PHE A 85 8.45 -7.45 1.84
C PHE A 85 9.31 -8.72 1.85
N LYS A 86 10.38 -8.76 1.02
CA LYS A 86 11.37 -9.84 1.10
C LYS A 86 12.07 -9.86 2.43
N GLY A 87 12.29 -8.67 2.97
CA GLY A 87 12.88 -8.50 4.24
C GLY A 87 11.97 -8.86 5.40
N LEU A 88 10.71 -8.52 5.33
CA LEU A 88 9.69 -8.95 6.28
C LEU A 88 9.55 -10.49 6.30
N ASP A 89 9.85 -11.16 5.18
CA ASP A 89 9.83 -12.62 5.00
C ASP A 89 8.61 -13.30 5.66
N ALA A 90 7.43 -12.89 5.20
CA ALA A 90 6.16 -13.32 5.80
C ALA A 90 6.00 -14.86 5.92
N ALA A 91 6.76 -15.64 5.12
CA ALA A 91 6.76 -17.09 5.20
C ALA A 91 7.37 -17.63 6.50
N THR A 92 8.16 -16.82 7.21
CA THR A 92 8.78 -17.21 8.51
C THR A 92 7.92 -16.80 9.71
N LEU A 93 6.88 -15.99 9.51
CA LEU A 93 6.00 -15.51 10.57
C LEU A 93 5.02 -16.62 11.01
N ASN A 94 4.84 -16.77 12.32
CA ASN A 94 3.83 -17.65 12.87
C ASN A 94 2.43 -16.95 12.90
N GLU A 95 1.40 -17.69 13.30
CA GLU A 95 0.02 -17.17 13.35
C GLU A 95 -0.15 -15.95 14.28
N LEU A 96 0.61 -15.90 15.39
CA LEU A 96 0.56 -14.77 16.33
C LEU A 96 1.23 -13.53 15.74
N ASP A 97 2.35 -13.71 15.04
CA ASP A 97 3.06 -12.62 14.35
C ASP A 97 2.18 -12.05 13.22
N LEU A 98 1.53 -12.93 12.45
CA LEU A 98 0.60 -12.53 11.39
C LEU A 98 -0.62 -11.79 11.94
N ALA A 99 -1.20 -12.27 13.04
CA ALA A 99 -2.32 -11.59 13.72
C ALA A 99 -1.89 -10.23 14.25
N PHE A 100 -0.72 -10.14 14.90
CA PHE A 100 -0.15 -8.87 15.36
C PHE A 100 0.09 -7.91 14.20
N GLY A 101 0.70 -8.40 13.11
CA GLY A 101 0.91 -7.62 11.89
C GLY A 101 -0.42 -7.11 11.33
N ASN A 102 -1.44 -7.95 11.27
CA ASN A 102 -2.75 -7.61 10.74
C ASN A 102 -3.48 -6.51 11.55
N ASP A 103 -3.22 -6.43 12.85
CA ASP A 103 -3.79 -5.41 13.73
C ASP A 103 -2.99 -4.11 13.76
N ASN A 104 -1.71 -4.14 13.40
CA ASN A 104 -0.78 -3.03 13.62
C ASN A 104 -0.10 -2.49 12.36
N LEU A 105 -0.18 -3.20 11.22
CA LEU A 105 0.43 -2.79 9.96
C LEU A 105 -0.64 -2.42 8.92
N LEU A 106 -0.44 -1.29 8.27
CA LEU A 106 -1.26 -0.80 7.17
C LEU A 106 -0.37 -0.60 5.93
N ILE A 107 -0.70 -1.26 4.84
CA ILE A 107 -0.02 -1.14 3.55
C ILE A 107 -0.81 -0.16 2.69
N LEU A 108 -0.23 1.01 2.40
CA LEU A 108 -0.89 2.02 1.57
C LEU A 108 -1.00 1.53 0.12
N SER A 109 -2.05 1.95 -0.58
CA SER A 109 -2.32 1.48 -1.94
C SER A 109 -3.02 2.56 -2.77
N GLY A 110 -2.56 2.77 -4.00
CA GLY A 110 -3.23 3.68 -4.94
C GLY A 110 -4.62 3.20 -5.35
N LEU A 111 -4.85 1.88 -5.42
CA LEU A 111 -6.12 1.28 -5.82
C LEU A 111 -7.06 1.01 -4.64
N TYR A 112 -6.52 0.39 -3.59
CA TYR A 112 -7.30 -0.04 -2.43
C TYR A 112 -7.32 0.99 -1.28
N GLY A 113 -6.55 2.09 -1.41
CA GLY A 113 -6.32 3.06 -0.36
C GLY A 113 -5.40 2.52 0.72
N VAL A 114 -5.86 1.53 1.46
CA VAL A 114 -5.10 0.80 2.47
C VAL A 114 -5.48 -0.68 2.46
N LEU A 115 -4.52 -1.53 2.77
CA LEU A 115 -4.67 -2.97 2.96
C LEU A 115 -4.06 -3.35 4.30
N LYS A 116 -4.67 -4.30 4.99
CA LYS A 116 -4.04 -5.04 6.08
C LYS A 116 -3.22 -6.20 5.50
N PRO A 117 -2.25 -6.74 6.26
CA PRO A 117 -1.44 -7.88 5.85
C PRO A 117 -2.22 -9.07 5.27
N LEU A 118 -3.32 -9.47 5.91
CA LEU A 118 -4.12 -10.64 5.52
C LEU A 118 -5.29 -10.30 4.58
N ASP A 119 -5.45 -9.05 4.16
CA ASP A 119 -6.47 -8.69 3.17
C ASP A 119 -6.16 -9.38 1.84
N ILE A 120 -7.21 -9.95 1.22
CA ILE A 120 -7.09 -10.62 -0.07
C ILE A 120 -7.19 -9.59 -1.17
N MET A 121 -6.12 -9.40 -1.92
CA MET A 121 -6.01 -8.42 -3.00
C MET A 121 -5.73 -9.07 -4.36
N LYS A 122 -6.06 -8.38 -5.43
CA LYS A 122 -5.70 -8.75 -6.80
C LYS A 122 -4.49 -7.97 -7.28
N PRO A 123 -3.70 -8.52 -8.21
CA PRO A 123 -2.60 -7.78 -8.81
C PRO A 123 -3.12 -6.54 -9.55
N TYR A 124 -2.52 -5.41 -9.29
CA TYR A 124 -2.87 -4.12 -9.90
C TYR A 124 -1.63 -3.31 -10.25
N ARG A 125 -1.82 -2.23 -10.97
CA ARG A 125 -0.81 -1.19 -11.16
C ARG A 125 -1.49 0.17 -11.09
N LEU A 126 -1.36 0.83 -9.98
CA LEU A 126 -1.81 2.21 -9.76
C LEU A 126 -0.96 2.80 -8.64
N GLU A 127 -0.03 3.67 -9.00
CA GLU A 127 0.82 4.37 -8.03
C GLU A 127 0.05 5.54 -7.43
N MET A 128 0.34 5.90 -6.17
CA MET A 128 -0.35 6.99 -5.49
C MET A 128 -0.14 8.35 -6.19
N GLY A 129 1.03 8.52 -6.83
CA GLY A 129 1.35 9.71 -7.62
C GLY A 129 0.73 9.76 -9.02
N THR A 130 -0.04 8.74 -9.43
CA THR A 130 -0.69 8.71 -10.76
C THR A 130 -1.71 9.84 -10.90
N LYS A 131 -1.60 10.60 -11.99
CA LYS A 131 -2.56 11.65 -12.34
C LYS A 131 -3.80 11.01 -12.98
N LEU A 132 -4.73 10.60 -12.15
CA LEU A 132 -6.00 10.01 -12.57
C LEU A 132 -7.13 11.01 -12.35
N ASP A 133 -7.93 11.24 -13.36
CA ASP A 133 -9.11 12.11 -13.26
C ASP A 133 -10.21 11.38 -12.49
N THR A 134 -10.53 11.86 -11.30
CA THR A 134 -11.51 11.30 -10.40
C THR A 134 -12.60 12.32 -10.08
N PRO A 135 -13.75 11.92 -9.54
CA PRO A 135 -14.78 12.89 -9.11
C PRO A 135 -14.31 13.91 -8.06
N PHE A 136 -13.20 13.63 -7.37
CA PHE A 136 -12.63 14.49 -6.31
C PHE A 136 -11.43 15.32 -6.79
N GLY A 137 -10.99 15.16 -8.04
CA GLY A 137 -9.87 15.90 -8.62
C GLY A 137 -8.99 15.05 -9.52
N LYS A 138 -7.93 15.68 -10.04
CA LYS A 138 -7.04 15.06 -11.04
C LYS A 138 -5.85 14.28 -10.45
N ASP A 139 -5.93 13.87 -9.20
CA ASP A 139 -4.91 13.08 -8.53
C ASP A 139 -5.50 12.22 -7.42
N LEU A 140 -4.82 11.12 -7.12
CA LEU A 140 -5.24 10.18 -6.10
C LEU A 140 -5.02 10.72 -4.68
N TYR A 141 -4.16 11.71 -4.47
CA TYR A 141 -3.97 12.32 -3.15
C TYR A 141 -5.26 12.98 -2.66
N LYS A 142 -5.94 13.74 -3.53
CA LYS A 142 -7.24 14.35 -3.19
C LYS A 142 -8.32 13.31 -3.00
N TYR A 143 -8.26 12.22 -3.77
CA TYR A 143 -9.23 11.13 -3.67
C TYR A 143 -9.14 10.40 -2.34
N TRP A 144 -7.92 10.17 -1.84
CA TRP A 144 -7.67 9.34 -0.68
C TRP A 144 -7.46 10.08 0.64
N LYS A 145 -7.01 11.35 0.61
CA LYS A 145 -6.44 12.03 1.79
C LYS A 145 -7.36 12.02 3.02
N GLU A 146 -8.59 12.43 2.87
CA GLU A 146 -9.56 12.48 3.97
C GLU A 146 -9.85 11.06 4.49
N LYS A 147 -10.21 10.16 3.59
CA LYS A 147 -10.57 8.78 3.91
C LYS A 147 -9.46 8.02 4.65
N LEU A 148 -8.23 8.13 4.15
CA LEU A 148 -7.09 7.45 4.77
C LEU A 148 -6.71 8.08 6.10
N THR A 149 -6.79 9.41 6.21
CA THR A 149 -6.51 10.10 7.47
C THR A 149 -7.49 9.68 8.56
N ASP A 150 -8.78 9.65 8.24
CA ASP A 150 -9.83 9.24 9.18
C ASP A 150 -9.68 7.77 9.56
N TYR A 151 -9.43 6.89 8.60
CA TYR A 151 -9.21 5.48 8.87
C TYR A 151 -8.00 5.22 9.78
N VAL A 152 -6.88 5.89 9.53
CA VAL A 152 -5.68 5.76 10.38
C VAL A 152 -5.93 6.29 11.78
N LYS A 153 -6.65 7.39 11.94
CA LYS A 153 -7.06 7.91 13.26
C LYS A 153 -7.96 6.90 14.00
N GLU A 154 -8.91 6.32 13.31
CA GLU A 154 -9.78 5.28 13.88
C GLU A 154 -8.99 4.04 14.30
N ALA A 155 -8.02 3.60 13.49
CA ALA A 155 -7.13 2.49 13.82
C ALA A 155 -6.27 2.79 15.06
N LEU A 156 -5.73 4.01 15.16
CA LEU A 156 -4.98 4.47 16.33
C LEU A 156 -5.86 4.51 17.59
N GLU A 157 -7.13 4.89 17.47
CA GLU A 157 -8.06 4.92 18.59
C GLU A 157 -8.38 3.53 19.11
N LYS A 158 -8.49 2.55 18.21
CA LYS A 158 -8.82 1.14 18.51
C LYS A 158 -7.63 0.32 19.02
N THR A 159 -6.38 0.76 18.79
CA THR A 159 -5.21 0.00 19.24
C THR A 159 -5.16 -0.07 20.77
N SER A 160 -4.84 -1.26 21.29
CA SER A 160 -4.75 -1.51 22.74
C SER A 160 -3.45 -0.96 23.37
N GLY A 161 -2.42 -0.70 22.54
CA GLY A 161 -1.11 -0.19 22.98
C GLY A 161 -0.99 1.34 22.85
N GLU A 162 0.25 1.81 22.81
CA GLU A 162 0.57 3.21 22.59
C GLU A 162 -0.06 3.74 21.29
N LYS A 163 -0.74 4.87 21.37
CA LYS A 163 -1.40 5.53 20.22
C LYS A 163 -0.39 6.33 19.40
N VAL A 164 0.52 5.62 18.75
CA VAL A 164 1.61 6.18 17.93
C VAL A 164 1.47 5.70 16.50
N LEU A 165 1.61 6.61 15.54
CA LEU A 165 1.75 6.30 14.12
C LEU A 165 3.24 6.24 13.76
N VAL A 166 3.70 5.07 13.32
CA VAL A 166 5.03 4.90 12.74
C VAL A 166 4.92 4.95 11.22
N ASN A 167 5.54 5.95 10.62
CA ASN A 167 5.53 6.12 9.17
C ASN A 167 6.84 5.58 8.55
N LEU A 168 6.73 4.41 7.91
CA LEU A 168 7.77 3.78 7.08
C LEU A 168 7.48 3.97 5.58
N ALA A 169 6.36 4.61 5.23
CA ALA A 169 6.00 4.84 3.84
C ALA A 169 6.89 5.92 3.20
N SER A 170 7.14 5.76 1.89
CA SER A 170 7.81 6.79 1.10
C SER A 170 6.99 8.09 1.06
N ASP A 171 7.64 9.19 0.72
CA ASP A 171 6.98 10.50 0.55
C ASP A 171 5.82 10.45 -0.44
N GLU A 172 5.92 9.60 -1.47
CA GLU A 172 4.83 9.42 -2.44
C GLU A 172 3.56 8.90 -1.76
N TYR A 173 3.68 7.89 -0.91
CA TYR A 173 2.53 7.27 -0.27
C TYR A 173 2.08 8.01 0.98
N SER A 174 2.99 8.48 1.81
CA SER A 174 2.67 9.20 3.04
C SER A 174 1.94 10.53 2.80
N LYS A 175 2.14 11.18 1.64
CA LYS A 175 1.38 12.37 1.23
C LYS A 175 -0.12 12.14 1.03
N ALA A 176 -0.54 10.89 0.88
CA ALA A 176 -1.95 10.52 0.81
C ALA A 176 -2.66 10.60 2.17
N LEU A 177 -1.92 10.90 3.25
CA LEU A 177 -2.47 11.18 4.57
C LEU A 177 -2.21 12.64 4.97
N ASP A 178 -3.04 13.17 5.85
CA ASP A 178 -2.76 14.43 6.55
C ASP A 178 -2.01 14.15 7.86
N LEU A 179 -0.70 13.88 7.74
CA LEU A 179 0.14 13.57 8.90
C LEU A 179 0.16 14.71 9.94
N LYS A 180 -0.04 15.97 9.51
CA LYS A 180 -0.13 17.11 10.42
C LYS A 180 -1.40 17.02 11.28
N ASN A 181 -2.53 16.75 10.65
CA ASN A 181 -3.81 16.57 11.33
C ASN A 181 -3.78 15.36 12.28
N ILE A 182 -3.13 14.26 11.89
CA ILE A 182 -2.93 13.10 12.78
C ILE A 182 -2.06 13.52 13.98
N ASN A 183 -0.98 14.28 13.75
CA ASN A 183 -0.05 14.68 14.79
C ASN A 183 -0.63 15.68 15.81
N GLU A 184 -1.80 16.26 15.54
CA GLU A 184 -2.52 17.08 16.53
C GLU A 184 -3.09 16.25 17.69
N SER A 185 -3.36 14.95 17.46
CA SER A 185 -3.98 14.06 18.44
C SER A 185 -3.11 12.87 18.84
N TYR A 186 -2.19 12.44 17.98
CA TYR A 186 -1.37 11.25 18.16
C TYR A 186 0.08 11.51 17.78
N ALA A 187 1.04 10.93 18.48
CA ALA A 187 2.44 11.02 18.08
C ALA A 187 2.67 10.40 16.69
N VAL A 188 3.39 11.09 15.83
CA VAL A 188 3.77 10.60 14.50
C VAL A 188 5.29 10.53 14.42
N ILE A 189 5.82 9.32 14.21
CA ILE A 189 7.25 9.05 14.07
C ILE A 189 7.51 8.67 12.61
N THR A 190 8.28 9.48 11.89
CA THR A 190 8.70 9.15 10.52
C THR A 190 10.13 8.65 10.52
N ILE A 191 10.33 7.43 10.03
CA ILE A 191 11.64 6.78 9.96
C ILE A 191 12.15 6.87 8.52
N GLY A 192 13.30 7.53 8.35
CA GLY A 192 13.97 7.67 7.06
C GLY A 192 15.32 6.97 7.06
N PHE A 193 15.53 6.03 6.14
CA PHE A 193 16.79 5.34 5.96
C PHE A 193 17.70 6.11 5.00
N LYS A 194 18.89 6.49 5.46
CA LYS A 194 19.87 7.25 4.67
C LYS A 194 21.22 6.57 4.71
N GLU A 195 21.82 6.40 3.56
CA GLU A 195 23.20 5.94 3.43
C GLU A 195 24.13 7.16 3.28
N ASN A 196 25.26 7.13 4.00
CA ASN A 196 26.30 8.14 3.82
C ASN A 196 27.20 7.73 2.65
N LYS A 197 27.11 8.44 1.54
CA LYS A 197 28.02 8.31 0.39
C LYS A 197 28.82 9.59 0.27
N ASP A 198 30.13 9.51 0.50
CA ASP A 198 31.09 10.62 0.38
C ASP A 198 30.68 11.87 1.19
N GLY A 199 30.26 11.68 2.43
CA GLY A 199 29.86 12.76 3.34
C GLY A 199 28.46 13.35 3.06
N LYS A 200 27.70 12.78 2.10
CA LYS A 200 26.32 13.17 1.81
C LYS A 200 25.36 12.05 2.14
N TYR A 201 24.37 12.34 2.98
CA TYR A 201 23.28 11.40 3.27
C TYR A 201 22.31 11.35 2.09
N LYS A 202 22.20 10.18 1.45
CA LYS A 202 21.22 9.90 0.39
C LYS A 202 20.28 8.81 0.87
N LEU A 203 18.98 8.91 0.51
CA LEU A 203 18.04 7.82 0.72
C LEU A 203 18.58 6.55 0.03
N SER A 204 18.68 5.48 0.79
CA SER A 204 19.19 4.20 0.29
C SER A 204 18.09 3.15 0.26
N VAL A 205 17.83 2.63 -0.94
CA VAL A 205 16.89 1.51 -1.14
C VAL A 205 17.37 0.22 -0.45
N PRO A 206 18.68 -0.12 -0.39
CA PRO A 206 19.16 -1.29 0.35
C PRO A 206 18.92 -1.24 1.86
N MET A 207 18.72 -0.06 2.45
CA MET A 207 18.43 0.06 3.89
C MET A 207 16.95 -0.23 4.21
N LEU A 208 16.07 -0.30 3.22
CA LEU A 208 14.71 -0.85 3.41
C LEU A 208 14.75 -2.32 3.85
N LYS A 209 15.83 -3.05 3.58
CA LYS A 209 16.06 -4.41 4.11
C LYS A 209 16.25 -4.46 5.63
N ARG A 210 16.64 -3.34 6.28
CA ARG A 210 16.79 -3.24 7.74
C ARG A 210 15.49 -2.84 8.46
N GLN A 211 14.40 -2.66 7.76
CA GLN A 211 13.09 -2.51 8.41
C GLN A 211 12.73 -3.75 9.23
N GLU A 212 13.27 -4.92 8.86
CA GLU A 212 13.12 -6.19 9.57
C GLU A 212 13.61 -6.12 11.01
N GLU A 213 14.80 -5.55 11.24
CA GLU A 213 15.39 -5.46 12.58
C GLU A 213 14.54 -4.58 13.52
N LEU A 214 13.82 -3.58 12.97
CA LEU A 214 12.93 -2.72 13.75
C LEU A 214 11.62 -3.40 14.19
N TRP A 215 11.12 -4.36 13.42
CA TRP A 215 9.93 -5.13 13.78
C TRP A 215 10.18 -6.13 14.89
N LEU A 216 11.36 -6.74 14.90
CA LEU A 216 11.75 -7.74 15.91
C LEU A 216 12.07 -7.13 17.27
N ASP A 217 12.45 -5.83 17.32
CA ASP A 217 12.78 -5.15 18.57
C ASP A 217 11.60 -4.43 19.25
N ILE A 218 10.42 -4.39 18.60
CA ILE A 218 9.21 -3.71 19.12
C ILE A 218 8.14 -4.70 19.63
N SER A 219 8.34 -6.02 19.40
CA SER A 219 7.40 -7.09 19.80
C SER A 219 7.65 -7.61 21.22
#